data_61fb33ff5cc5ecea5ef21476ae0d5436
#
_entry.id   61fb33ff5cc5ecea5ef21476ae0d5436
#
_cell.length_a   1.000
_cell.length_b   1.000
_cell.length_c   1.000
_cell.angle_alpha   90.00
_cell.angle_beta   90.00
_cell.angle_gamma   90.00
#
_symmetry.space_group_name_H-M   'P 1'
#
loop_
_entity.id
_entity.type
_entity.pdbx_description
1 polymer ?
#
loop_
_entity_poly.entity_id
_entity_poly.type
_entity_poly.pdbx_seq_one_letter_code
_entity_poly.pdbx_strand_id
1 'polypeptide(L)'
;MSISEQLAAFAAGLSLDQVPDEVTERTKLLLLDTSGIAIRARHDAESTPATIRMVERLGGATGNHAVFGDQKGYGASAAALINGALAHSLDFDDTHAAGSIHSSAPIIPAALTAAEMTGASGSDVLAGIIAGYEIQIRLSLALSPKDHYDRGYHPTATCGAFGAAAAAGRVLGLNDEQMLDAFGICLSQTSGTIHFVESGAWTKRYQIEWSDCRHSGTGRVSWCAHPD
;
A
#
# COMPACT_ATOMS: atom_id res chain seq x y z
N MET A 1 -25.37 -3.65 -9.65
CA MET A 1 -24.07 -3.33 -9.00
C MET A 1 -23.00 -3.45 -10.07
N SER A 2 -22.28 -2.38 -10.34
CA SER A 2 -21.12 -2.36 -11.25
C SER A 2 -19.97 -3.18 -10.69
N ILE A 3 -18.94 -3.46 -11.49
CA ILE A 3 -17.74 -4.15 -11.00
C ILE A 3 -17.05 -3.33 -9.90
N SER A 4 -16.95 -2.02 -10.06
CA SER A 4 -16.34 -1.14 -9.06
C SER A 4 -17.10 -1.17 -7.72
N GLU A 5 -18.44 -1.14 -7.74
CA GLU A 5 -19.26 -1.29 -6.54
C GLU A 5 -19.07 -2.66 -5.87
N GLN A 6 -18.94 -3.73 -6.65
CA GLN A 6 -18.67 -5.07 -6.10
C GLN A 6 -17.29 -5.15 -5.43
N LEU A 7 -16.26 -4.58 -6.05
CA LEU A 7 -14.91 -4.54 -5.47
C LEU A 7 -14.88 -3.69 -4.20
N ALA A 8 -15.55 -2.55 -4.19
CA ALA A 8 -15.64 -1.67 -3.02
C ALA A 8 -16.35 -2.36 -1.85
N ALA A 9 -17.51 -2.96 -2.10
CA ALA A 9 -18.27 -3.70 -1.08
C ALA A 9 -17.46 -4.90 -0.53
N PHE A 10 -16.76 -5.63 -1.39
CA PHE A 10 -15.87 -6.70 -0.96
C PHE A 10 -14.76 -6.18 -0.04
N ALA A 11 -14.05 -5.13 -0.45
CA ALA A 11 -12.93 -4.60 0.32
C ALA A 11 -13.38 -4.01 1.67
N ALA A 12 -14.48 -3.25 1.68
CA ALA A 12 -15.04 -2.65 2.89
C ALA A 12 -15.60 -3.71 3.87
N GLY A 13 -16.25 -4.74 3.33
CA GLY A 13 -16.95 -5.76 4.13
C GLY A 13 -16.10 -6.95 4.58
N LEU A 14 -14.82 -7.06 4.16
CA LEU A 14 -14.01 -8.23 4.50
C LEU A 14 -13.79 -8.35 6.01
N SER A 15 -14.11 -9.52 6.56
CA SER A 15 -13.89 -9.86 7.96
C SER A 15 -13.08 -11.15 8.09
N LEU A 16 -12.21 -11.25 9.09
CA LEU A 16 -11.31 -12.41 9.26
C LEU A 16 -12.05 -13.73 9.53
N ASP A 17 -13.24 -13.69 10.12
CA ASP A 17 -14.07 -14.87 10.35
C ASP A 17 -14.56 -15.53 9.05
N GLN A 18 -14.48 -14.80 7.92
CA GLN A 18 -14.82 -15.29 6.58
C GLN A 18 -13.58 -15.81 5.83
N VAL A 19 -12.39 -15.65 6.41
CA VAL A 19 -11.11 -15.96 5.76
C VAL A 19 -10.58 -17.31 6.30
N PRO A 20 -10.14 -18.23 5.41
CA PRO A 20 -9.52 -19.47 5.87
C PRO A 20 -8.28 -19.22 6.75
N ASP A 21 -8.10 -20.06 7.77
CA ASP A 21 -6.96 -19.95 8.69
C ASP A 21 -5.61 -19.92 7.97
N GLU A 22 -5.44 -20.71 6.93
CA GLU A 22 -4.22 -20.77 6.12
C GLU A 22 -3.87 -19.41 5.47
N VAL A 23 -4.87 -18.65 5.02
CA VAL A 23 -4.69 -17.32 4.44
C VAL A 23 -4.30 -16.33 5.54
N THR A 24 -4.94 -16.42 6.70
CA THR A 24 -4.61 -15.59 7.86
C THR A 24 -3.18 -15.84 8.32
N GLU A 25 -2.75 -17.08 8.43
CA GLU A 25 -1.36 -17.44 8.80
C GLU A 25 -0.37 -16.99 7.73
N ARG A 26 -0.69 -17.15 6.45
CA ARG A 26 0.15 -16.64 5.36
C ARG A 26 0.32 -15.13 5.44
N THR A 27 -0.76 -14.40 5.74
CA THR A 27 -0.71 -12.93 5.88
C THR A 27 0.19 -12.50 7.02
N LYS A 28 0.19 -13.20 8.15
CA LYS A 28 1.12 -12.95 9.27
C LYS A 28 2.57 -13.15 8.86
N LEU A 29 2.86 -14.20 8.08
CA LEU A 29 4.20 -14.46 7.56
C LEU A 29 4.67 -13.36 6.61
N LEU A 30 3.79 -12.87 5.71
CA LEU A 30 4.08 -11.77 4.81
C LEU A 30 4.35 -10.45 5.55
N LEU A 31 3.57 -10.18 6.60
CA LEU A 31 3.80 -9.02 7.47
C LEU A 31 5.16 -9.11 8.18
N LEU A 32 5.51 -10.28 8.71
CA LEU A 32 6.80 -10.51 9.36
C LEU A 32 7.96 -10.35 8.38
N ASP A 33 7.86 -10.95 7.20
CA ASP A 33 8.86 -10.90 6.14
C ASP A 33 9.11 -9.46 5.69
N THR A 34 8.04 -8.73 5.32
CA THR A 34 8.12 -7.33 4.92
C THR A 34 8.73 -6.44 6.01
N SER A 35 8.38 -6.68 7.27
CA SER A 35 8.95 -5.94 8.39
C SER A 35 10.46 -6.18 8.51
N GLY A 36 10.89 -7.42 8.35
CA GLY A 36 12.31 -7.78 8.36
C GLY A 36 13.09 -7.14 7.21
N ILE A 37 12.53 -7.19 6.00
CA ILE A 37 13.10 -6.55 4.81
C ILE A 37 13.22 -5.04 5.00
N ALA A 38 12.15 -4.39 5.49
CA ALA A 38 12.14 -2.95 5.71
C ALA A 38 13.18 -2.51 6.76
N ILE A 39 13.32 -3.25 7.87
CA ILE A 39 14.36 -2.99 8.87
C ILE A 39 15.74 -3.14 8.24
N ARG A 40 15.97 -4.16 7.44
CA ARG A 40 17.25 -4.36 6.75
C ARG A 40 17.52 -3.22 5.77
N ALA A 41 16.54 -2.84 4.96
CA ALA A 41 16.63 -1.76 3.99
C ALA A 41 16.94 -0.39 4.65
N ARG A 42 16.50 -0.19 5.90
CA ARG A 42 16.80 1.03 6.66
C ARG A 42 18.30 1.29 6.77
N HIS A 43 19.10 0.24 6.81
CA HIS A 43 20.54 0.29 6.97
C HIS A 43 21.30 0.14 5.66
N ASP A 44 20.83 -0.71 4.75
CA ASP A 44 21.59 -1.16 3.59
C ASP A 44 21.14 -0.56 2.26
N ALA A 45 19.90 -0.06 2.14
CA ALA A 45 19.44 0.47 0.88
C ALA A 45 20.00 1.88 0.62
N GLU A 46 20.68 2.05 -0.52
CA GLU A 46 21.30 3.32 -0.93
C GLU A 46 20.28 4.48 -1.05
N SER A 47 19.03 4.17 -1.39
CA SER A 47 17.95 5.15 -1.53
C SER A 47 17.43 5.69 -0.19
N THR A 48 17.56 4.93 0.89
CA THR A 48 16.98 5.25 2.20
C THR A 48 17.39 6.63 2.73
N PRO A 49 18.69 7.02 2.77
CA PRO A 49 19.07 8.34 3.25
C PRO A 49 18.48 9.50 2.41
N ALA A 50 18.31 9.30 1.11
CA ALA A 50 17.73 10.32 0.24
C ALA A 50 16.23 10.48 0.48
N THR A 51 15.50 9.37 0.61
CA THR A 51 14.07 9.35 0.91
C THR A 51 13.78 10.05 2.24
N ILE A 52 14.52 9.72 3.29
CA ILE A 52 14.33 10.35 4.60
C ILE A 52 14.61 11.85 4.55
N ARG A 53 15.72 12.27 3.96
CA ARG A 53 16.03 13.71 3.82
C ARG A 53 14.96 14.46 3.01
N MET A 54 14.41 13.84 1.97
CA MET A 54 13.31 14.44 1.21
C MET A 54 12.09 14.66 2.09
N VAL A 55 11.67 13.65 2.84
CA VAL A 55 10.53 13.72 3.76
C VAL A 55 10.75 14.77 4.83
N GLU A 56 11.94 14.83 5.45
CA GLU A 56 12.30 15.84 6.45
C GLU A 56 12.19 17.27 5.88
N ARG A 57 12.71 17.49 4.68
CA ARG A 57 12.64 18.80 4.01
C ARG A 57 11.21 19.22 3.64
N LEU A 58 10.34 18.26 3.38
CA LEU A 58 8.92 18.51 3.11
C LEU A 58 8.09 18.67 4.39
N GLY A 59 8.71 18.64 5.57
CA GLY A 59 8.02 18.78 6.86
C GLY A 59 7.35 17.49 7.34
N GLY A 60 7.63 16.35 6.73
CA GLY A 60 7.01 15.08 7.09
C GLY A 60 7.58 14.40 8.35
N ALA A 61 8.67 14.93 8.94
CA ALA A 61 9.31 14.38 10.13
C ALA A 61 8.67 14.91 11.44
N THR A 62 7.41 15.29 11.39
CA THR A 62 6.64 15.79 12.54
C THR A 62 5.39 14.93 12.71
N GLY A 63 5.35 14.11 13.75
CA GLY A 63 4.23 13.20 14.03
C GLY A 63 4.64 12.08 14.95
N ASN A 64 3.79 11.07 15.05
CA ASN A 64 3.96 9.92 15.96
C ASN A 64 3.83 8.55 15.26
N HIS A 65 3.74 8.53 13.92
CA HIS A 65 3.65 7.28 13.18
C HIS A 65 5.04 6.66 13.01
N ALA A 66 5.10 5.34 13.13
CA ALA A 66 6.34 4.58 13.14
C ALA A 66 6.92 4.35 11.73
N VAL A 67 8.24 4.43 11.64
CA VAL A 67 9.01 3.95 10.49
C VAL A 67 9.89 2.80 10.93
N PHE A 68 9.90 1.71 10.15
CA PHE A 68 10.69 0.53 10.44
C PHE A 68 12.17 0.88 10.65
N GLY A 69 12.71 0.48 11.80
CA GLY A 69 14.11 0.72 12.16
C GLY A 69 14.46 2.18 12.46
N ASP A 70 13.50 3.08 12.62
CA ASP A 70 13.70 4.46 13.07
C ASP A 70 13.04 4.70 14.45
N GLN A 71 13.64 5.57 15.24
CA GLN A 71 13.10 5.97 16.55
C GLN A 71 12.32 7.29 16.50
N LYS A 72 12.36 7.98 15.36
CA LYS A 72 11.63 9.23 15.14
C LYS A 72 10.17 8.92 14.79
N GLY A 73 9.28 9.81 15.17
CA GLY A 73 7.91 9.82 14.70
C GLY A 73 7.75 10.67 13.44
N TYR A 74 6.85 10.26 12.57
CA TYR A 74 6.58 10.90 11.28
C TYR A 74 5.08 11.21 11.13
N GLY A 75 4.74 12.11 10.22
CA GLY A 75 3.35 12.26 9.77
C GLY A 75 2.87 10.98 9.06
N ALA A 76 1.58 10.67 9.11
CA ALA A 76 1.03 9.41 8.58
C ALA A 76 1.48 9.13 7.13
N SER A 77 1.27 10.09 6.23
CA SER A 77 1.67 9.96 4.82
C SER A 77 3.18 9.75 4.65
N ALA A 78 3.99 10.41 5.49
CA ALA A 78 5.43 10.29 5.45
C ALA A 78 5.90 8.92 5.95
N ALA A 79 5.29 8.40 7.01
CA ALA A 79 5.59 7.07 7.54
C ALA A 79 5.28 5.97 6.52
N ALA A 80 4.10 6.00 5.90
CA ALA A 80 3.72 5.04 4.89
C ALA A 80 4.65 5.12 3.66
N LEU A 81 4.97 6.35 3.19
CA LEU A 81 5.93 6.56 2.10
C LEU A 81 7.29 5.92 2.40
N ILE A 82 7.88 6.21 3.57
CA ILE A 82 9.20 5.67 3.93
C ILE A 82 9.13 4.15 4.07
N ASN A 83 8.10 3.63 4.75
CA ASN A 83 7.94 2.19 4.95
C ASN A 83 7.75 1.43 3.63
N GLY A 84 6.99 1.99 2.68
CA GLY A 84 6.84 1.43 1.34
C GLY A 84 8.17 1.40 0.58
N ALA A 85 8.94 2.50 0.64
CA ALA A 85 10.27 2.56 0.08
C ALA A 85 11.20 1.51 0.67
N LEU A 86 11.20 1.37 1.99
CA LEU A 86 12.01 0.37 2.68
C LEU A 86 11.62 -1.04 2.29
N ALA A 87 10.32 -1.35 2.27
CA ALA A 87 9.81 -2.67 1.91
C ALA A 87 10.27 -3.12 0.51
N HIS A 88 10.33 -2.18 -0.45
CA HIS A 88 10.65 -2.49 -1.86
C HIS A 88 12.11 -2.24 -2.25
N SER A 89 12.91 -1.58 -1.40
CA SER A 89 14.26 -1.09 -1.77
C SER A 89 15.28 -2.16 -2.09
N LEU A 90 15.16 -3.33 -1.48
CA LEU A 90 16.11 -4.44 -1.67
C LEU A 90 15.64 -5.47 -2.71
N ASP A 91 14.42 -5.33 -3.23
CA ASP A 91 13.80 -6.26 -4.18
C ASP A 91 13.72 -7.70 -3.64
N PHE A 92 13.53 -7.84 -2.33
CA PHE A 92 13.37 -9.12 -1.60
C PHE A 92 11.91 -9.39 -1.21
N ASP A 93 11.05 -8.41 -1.41
CA ASP A 93 9.63 -8.48 -1.09
C ASP A 93 8.91 -9.53 -1.96
N ASP A 94 7.79 -10.00 -1.44
CA ASP A 94 6.99 -11.06 -2.03
C ASP A 94 6.60 -10.79 -3.48
N THR A 95 6.45 -11.86 -4.24
CA THR A 95 6.07 -11.78 -5.64
C THR A 95 4.89 -12.69 -5.93
N HIS A 96 3.84 -12.14 -6.53
CA HIS A 96 2.77 -12.91 -7.14
C HIS A 96 3.07 -13.13 -8.62
N ALA A 97 3.59 -14.30 -8.96
CA ALA A 97 4.14 -14.59 -10.30
C ALA A 97 3.12 -14.38 -11.43
N ALA A 98 1.88 -14.89 -11.29
CA ALA A 98 0.86 -14.75 -12.31
C ALA A 98 0.42 -13.30 -12.55
N GLY A 99 0.41 -12.46 -11.51
CA GLY A 99 0.11 -11.03 -11.61
C GLY A 99 1.33 -10.19 -11.95
N SER A 100 2.54 -10.76 -11.86
CA SER A 100 3.81 -10.04 -12.02
C SER A 100 3.92 -8.79 -11.16
N ILE A 101 3.57 -8.91 -9.89
CA ILE A 101 3.49 -7.82 -8.91
C ILE A 101 4.15 -8.20 -7.58
N HIS A 102 4.57 -7.16 -6.84
CA HIS A 102 4.99 -7.21 -5.45
C HIS A 102 3.89 -6.59 -4.58
N SER A 103 3.20 -7.40 -3.78
CA SER A 103 1.98 -6.92 -3.11
C SER A 103 2.21 -6.33 -1.73
N SER A 104 3.16 -6.86 -0.98
CA SER A 104 3.42 -6.38 0.39
C SER A 104 3.87 -4.93 0.45
N ALA A 105 4.71 -4.49 -0.50
CA ALA A 105 5.32 -3.17 -0.45
C ALA A 105 4.32 -1.99 -0.44
N PRO A 106 3.28 -1.94 -1.28
CA PRO A 106 2.24 -0.91 -1.19
C PRO A 106 1.23 -1.15 -0.05
N ILE A 107 0.88 -2.40 0.22
CA ILE A 107 -0.29 -2.75 1.03
C ILE A 107 0.01 -2.71 2.53
N ILE A 108 1.09 -3.34 2.96
CA ILE A 108 1.40 -3.48 4.40
C ILE A 108 1.67 -2.13 5.06
N PRO A 109 2.49 -1.23 4.50
CA PRO A 109 2.68 0.10 5.06
C PRO A 109 1.40 0.93 5.15
N ALA A 110 0.52 0.84 4.15
CA ALA A 110 -0.77 1.52 4.15
C ALA A 110 -1.68 1.02 5.27
N ALA A 111 -1.80 -0.30 5.44
CA ALA A 111 -2.60 -0.91 6.51
C ALA A 111 -2.08 -0.57 7.90
N LEU A 112 -0.76 -0.66 8.12
CA LEU A 112 -0.14 -0.35 9.42
C LEU A 112 -0.30 1.12 9.79
N THR A 113 -0.06 2.03 8.84
CA THR A 113 -0.25 3.47 9.09
C THR A 113 -1.71 3.80 9.39
N ALA A 114 -2.66 3.22 8.66
CA ALA A 114 -4.08 3.39 8.95
C ALA A 114 -4.45 2.87 10.35
N ALA A 115 -3.85 1.75 10.76
CA ALA A 115 -4.06 1.20 12.10
C ALA A 115 -3.52 2.12 13.21
N GLU A 116 -2.35 2.70 13.02
CA GLU A 116 -1.81 3.69 13.96
C GLU A 116 -2.68 4.95 14.06
N MET A 117 -3.31 5.37 12.96
CA MET A 117 -4.23 6.52 12.95
C MET A 117 -5.49 6.29 13.78
N THR A 118 -6.01 5.04 13.79
CA THR A 118 -7.31 4.69 14.38
C THR A 118 -7.20 3.90 15.66
N GLY A 119 -6.03 3.35 15.99
CA GLY A 119 -5.87 2.38 17.07
C GLY A 119 -6.54 1.04 16.74
N ALA A 120 -6.62 0.68 15.48
CA ALA A 120 -7.26 -0.54 15.00
C ALA A 120 -6.57 -1.81 15.55
N SER A 121 -7.33 -2.88 15.67
CA SER A 121 -6.84 -4.16 16.17
C SER A 121 -5.94 -4.88 15.14
N GLY A 122 -5.12 -5.83 15.61
CA GLY A 122 -4.36 -6.70 14.71
C GLY A 122 -5.24 -7.50 13.75
N SER A 123 -6.47 -7.83 14.15
CA SER A 123 -7.46 -8.48 13.27
C SER A 123 -7.89 -7.57 12.12
N ASP A 124 -8.10 -6.28 12.39
CA ASP A 124 -8.45 -5.31 11.36
C ASP A 124 -7.29 -5.08 10.39
N VAL A 125 -6.05 -5.05 10.89
CA VAL A 125 -4.85 -4.96 10.06
C VAL A 125 -4.76 -6.15 9.10
N LEU A 126 -4.93 -7.37 9.61
CA LEU A 126 -4.88 -8.58 8.76
C LEU A 126 -6.00 -8.58 7.73
N ALA A 127 -7.23 -8.21 8.11
CA ALA A 127 -8.34 -8.09 7.17
C ALA A 127 -8.06 -7.04 6.09
N GLY A 128 -7.51 -5.90 6.47
CA GLY A 128 -7.10 -4.84 5.52
C GLY A 128 -6.03 -5.32 4.54
N ILE A 129 -4.98 -5.98 5.03
CA ILE A 129 -3.93 -6.53 4.17
C ILE A 129 -4.52 -7.53 3.16
N ILE A 130 -5.37 -8.45 3.61
CA ILE A 130 -6.01 -9.45 2.73
C ILE A 130 -6.89 -8.76 1.68
N ALA A 131 -7.70 -7.76 2.08
CA ALA A 131 -8.50 -6.99 1.14
C ALA A 131 -7.62 -6.31 0.08
N GLY A 132 -6.52 -5.70 0.49
CA GLY A 132 -5.55 -5.07 -0.39
C GLY A 132 -4.95 -6.04 -1.40
N TYR A 133 -4.51 -7.21 -0.95
CA TYR A 133 -3.95 -8.26 -1.82
C TYR A 133 -4.96 -8.73 -2.86
N GLU A 134 -6.20 -9.02 -2.45
CA GLU A 134 -7.24 -9.48 -3.35
C GLU A 134 -7.55 -8.43 -4.43
N ILE A 135 -7.65 -7.16 -4.07
CA ILE A 135 -7.88 -6.08 -5.04
C ILE A 135 -6.70 -5.94 -5.99
N GLN A 136 -5.48 -5.84 -5.51
CA GLN A 136 -4.30 -5.66 -6.35
C GLN A 136 -4.08 -6.83 -7.32
N ILE A 137 -4.13 -8.06 -6.82
CA ILE A 137 -3.89 -9.26 -7.62
C ILE A 137 -4.96 -9.40 -8.71
N ARG A 138 -6.23 -9.24 -8.37
CA ARG A 138 -7.35 -9.35 -9.33
C ARG A 138 -7.26 -8.27 -10.40
N LEU A 139 -6.93 -7.03 -10.05
CA LEU A 139 -6.74 -5.96 -11.03
C LEU A 139 -5.56 -6.27 -11.96
N SER A 140 -4.43 -6.72 -11.45
CA SER A 140 -3.29 -7.08 -12.28
C SER A 140 -3.60 -8.21 -13.25
N LEU A 141 -4.25 -9.27 -12.80
CA LEU A 141 -4.67 -10.38 -13.64
C LEU A 141 -5.66 -9.93 -14.72
N ALA A 142 -6.62 -9.06 -14.37
CA ALA A 142 -7.62 -8.54 -15.30
C ALA A 142 -7.01 -7.65 -16.39
N LEU A 143 -5.94 -6.90 -16.06
CA LEU A 143 -5.23 -6.04 -17.00
C LEU A 143 -4.25 -6.78 -17.91
N SER A 144 -4.04 -8.10 -17.71
CA SER A 144 -2.99 -8.86 -18.36
C SER A 144 -1.59 -8.25 -18.11
N PRO A 145 -0.79 -8.79 -17.18
CA PRO A 145 0.51 -8.20 -16.84
C PRO A 145 1.41 -7.96 -18.06
N LYS A 146 1.40 -8.91 -19.02
CA LYS A 146 2.18 -8.76 -20.25
C LYS A 146 1.77 -7.52 -21.04
N ASP A 147 0.47 -7.35 -21.30
CA ASP A 147 -0.03 -6.20 -22.07
C ASP A 147 0.20 -4.88 -21.34
N HIS A 148 0.19 -4.92 -20.00
CA HIS A 148 0.47 -3.76 -19.16
C HIS A 148 1.93 -3.33 -19.27
N TYR A 149 2.87 -4.28 -19.21
CA TYR A 149 4.30 -4.02 -19.44
C TYR A 149 4.58 -3.56 -20.87
N ASP A 150 3.96 -4.19 -21.88
CA ASP A 150 4.12 -3.80 -23.29
C ASP A 150 3.67 -2.34 -23.56
N ARG A 151 2.74 -1.83 -22.74
CA ARG A 151 2.30 -0.43 -22.76
C ARG A 151 3.19 0.51 -21.94
N GLY A 152 4.23 0.01 -21.31
CA GLY A 152 5.20 0.79 -20.55
C GLY A 152 4.82 1.07 -19.10
N TYR A 153 3.86 0.33 -18.52
CA TYR A 153 3.44 0.49 -17.13
C TYR A 153 3.93 -0.64 -16.24
N HIS A 154 4.07 -0.33 -14.94
CA HIS A 154 4.47 -1.26 -13.90
C HIS A 154 3.25 -1.67 -13.05
N PRO A 155 2.77 -2.94 -13.17
CA PRO A 155 1.54 -3.37 -12.49
C PRO A 155 1.60 -3.23 -10.96
N THR A 156 2.77 -3.43 -10.35
CA THR A 156 2.93 -3.25 -8.90
C THR A 156 2.53 -1.84 -8.47
N ALA A 157 2.93 -0.82 -9.22
CA ALA A 157 2.59 0.56 -8.90
C ALA A 157 1.13 0.88 -9.23
N THR A 158 0.70 0.57 -10.45
CA THR A 158 -0.65 0.94 -10.92
C THR A 158 -1.77 0.20 -10.21
N CYS A 159 -1.62 -1.12 -9.98
CA CYS A 159 -2.61 -1.90 -9.23
C CYS A 159 -2.40 -1.76 -7.71
N GLY A 160 -1.16 -1.49 -7.27
CA GLY A 160 -0.82 -1.30 -5.86
C GLY A 160 -1.51 -0.13 -5.21
N ALA A 161 -1.75 0.96 -5.96
CA ALA A 161 -2.54 2.09 -5.48
C ALA A 161 -3.93 1.68 -4.99
N PHE A 162 -4.61 0.82 -5.75
CA PHE A 162 -5.93 0.28 -5.38
C PHE A 162 -5.82 -0.71 -4.22
N GLY A 163 -4.76 -1.55 -4.20
CA GLY A 163 -4.49 -2.45 -3.09
C GLY A 163 -4.26 -1.69 -1.78
N ALA A 164 -3.45 -0.64 -1.81
CA ALA A 164 -3.19 0.22 -0.66
C ALA A 164 -4.46 0.95 -0.18
N ALA A 165 -5.26 1.47 -1.12
CA ALA A 165 -6.54 2.11 -0.80
C ALA A 165 -7.54 1.14 -0.16
N ALA A 166 -7.64 -0.09 -0.69
CA ALA A 166 -8.47 -1.14 -0.11
C ALA A 166 -8.02 -1.51 1.32
N ALA A 167 -6.72 -1.68 1.50
CA ALA A 167 -6.14 -2.04 2.80
C ALA A 167 -6.37 -0.94 3.84
N ALA A 168 -5.96 0.29 3.52
CA ALA A 168 -6.15 1.43 4.41
C ALA A 168 -7.63 1.71 4.68
N GLY A 169 -8.47 1.71 3.63
CA GLY A 169 -9.90 1.95 3.74
C GLY A 169 -10.61 0.92 4.62
N ARG A 170 -10.24 -0.37 4.51
CA ARG A 170 -10.78 -1.42 5.38
C ARG A 170 -10.39 -1.21 6.84
N VAL A 171 -9.13 -0.83 7.11
CA VAL A 171 -8.65 -0.55 8.47
C VAL A 171 -9.29 0.72 9.05
N LEU A 172 -9.51 1.74 8.22
CA LEU A 172 -10.18 2.98 8.60
C LEU A 172 -11.70 2.80 8.79
N GLY A 173 -12.26 1.65 8.43
CA GLY A 173 -13.69 1.36 8.58
C GLY A 173 -14.58 2.07 7.55
N LEU A 174 -14.07 2.29 6.32
CA LEU A 174 -14.88 2.85 5.25
C LEU A 174 -16.06 1.95 4.90
N ASN A 175 -17.21 2.55 4.62
CA ASN A 175 -18.34 1.86 4.02
C ASN A 175 -18.15 1.69 2.51
N ASP A 176 -19.09 0.98 1.86
CA ASP A 176 -19.02 0.64 0.42
C ASP A 176 -18.92 1.89 -0.48
N GLU A 177 -19.69 2.95 -0.18
CA GLU A 177 -19.70 4.20 -0.95
C GLU A 177 -18.37 4.95 -0.79
N GLN A 178 -17.87 5.07 0.43
CA GLN A 178 -16.59 5.69 0.72
C GLN A 178 -15.42 4.93 0.09
N MET A 179 -15.47 3.60 0.08
CA MET A 179 -14.47 2.76 -0.57
C MET A 179 -14.50 2.93 -2.10
N LEU A 180 -15.70 3.04 -2.68
CA LEU A 180 -15.87 3.32 -4.10
C LEU A 180 -15.27 4.69 -4.47
N ASP A 181 -15.54 5.71 -3.68
CA ASP A 181 -14.95 7.04 -3.85
C ASP A 181 -13.42 7.01 -3.73
N ALA A 182 -12.88 6.27 -2.77
CA ALA A 182 -11.43 6.08 -2.62
C ALA A 182 -10.81 5.46 -3.88
N PHE A 183 -11.46 4.44 -4.47
CA PHE A 183 -11.02 3.86 -5.74
C PHE A 183 -11.12 4.86 -6.90
N GLY A 184 -12.15 5.69 -6.94
CA GLY A 184 -12.29 6.75 -7.94
C GLY A 184 -11.15 7.78 -7.86
N ILE A 185 -10.74 8.15 -6.66
CA ILE A 185 -9.58 9.04 -6.41
C ILE A 185 -8.30 8.34 -6.84
N CYS A 186 -8.10 7.08 -6.47
CA CYS A 186 -6.94 6.30 -6.88
C CYS A 186 -6.80 6.24 -8.39
N LEU A 187 -7.88 6.02 -9.12
CA LEU A 187 -7.86 5.97 -10.58
C LEU A 187 -7.26 7.24 -11.21
N SER A 188 -7.59 8.41 -10.67
CA SER A 188 -7.09 9.69 -11.17
C SER A 188 -5.64 9.99 -10.80
N GLN A 189 -5.09 9.26 -9.84
CA GLN A 189 -3.76 9.48 -9.29
C GLN A 189 -2.78 8.35 -9.64
N THR A 190 -3.30 7.22 -10.08
CA THR A 190 -2.50 6.04 -10.42
C THR A 190 -1.51 6.35 -11.52
N SER A 191 -0.25 6.03 -11.26
CA SER A 191 0.86 6.17 -12.18
C SER A 191 1.89 5.06 -11.95
N GLY A 192 2.94 5.04 -12.74
CA GLY A 192 4.03 4.10 -12.59
C GLY A 192 4.46 3.53 -13.94
N THR A 193 5.57 4.03 -14.49
CA THR A 193 6.14 3.54 -15.74
C THR A 193 7.23 2.52 -15.49
N ILE A 194 7.46 1.63 -16.44
CA ILE A 194 8.53 0.61 -16.37
C ILE A 194 9.90 1.17 -16.79
N HIS A 195 9.99 2.44 -17.16
CA HIS A 195 11.21 3.03 -17.70
C HIS A 195 12.44 2.96 -16.78
N PHE A 196 12.25 2.75 -15.49
CA PHE A 196 13.35 2.53 -14.54
C PHE A 196 14.24 1.33 -14.91
N VAL A 197 13.71 0.33 -15.62
CA VAL A 197 14.47 -0.83 -16.10
C VAL A 197 15.55 -0.42 -17.11
N GLU A 198 15.25 0.59 -17.93
CA GLU A 198 16.19 1.11 -18.95
C GLU A 198 17.09 2.19 -18.38
N SER A 199 16.56 3.09 -17.57
CA SER A 199 17.30 4.24 -17.05
C SER A 199 18.16 3.95 -15.83
N GLY A 200 17.94 2.82 -15.16
CA GLY A 200 18.57 2.51 -13.86
C GLY A 200 18.15 3.45 -12.74
N ALA A 201 17.12 4.25 -12.94
CA ALA A 201 16.64 5.18 -11.93
C ALA A 201 15.97 4.43 -10.76
N TRP A 202 16.05 5.01 -9.57
CA TRP A 202 15.40 4.43 -8.37
C TRP A 202 13.87 4.62 -8.36
N THR A 203 13.30 5.09 -9.44
CA THR A 203 11.86 5.38 -9.55
C THR A 203 10.96 4.17 -9.29
N LYS A 204 11.41 2.94 -9.53
CA LYS A 204 10.67 1.73 -9.13
C LYS A 204 10.25 1.80 -7.67
N ARG A 205 11.15 2.20 -6.80
CA ARG A 205 10.97 2.30 -5.36
C ARG A 205 10.02 3.42 -4.96
N TYR A 206 10.06 4.55 -5.69
CA TYR A 206 9.23 5.73 -5.42
C TYR A 206 7.82 5.66 -6.02
N GLN A 207 7.61 4.88 -7.06
CA GLN A 207 6.30 4.74 -7.72
C GLN A 207 5.25 4.13 -6.80
N ILE A 208 5.65 3.17 -5.99
CA ILE A 208 4.79 2.51 -5.01
C ILE A 208 4.38 3.48 -3.91
N GLU A 209 5.27 4.36 -3.53
CA GLU A 209 5.14 5.28 -2.42
C GLU A 209 4.16 6.43 -2.68
N TRP A 210 4.14 6.98 -3.88
CA TRP A 210 3.24 8.07 -4.24
C TRP A 210 1.78 7.65 -4.29
N SER A 211 1.52 6.41 -4.66
CA SER A 211 0.18 5.88 -4.73
C SER A 211 -0.43 5.61 -3.36
N ASP A 212 0.38 5.42 -2.31
CA ASP A 212 -0.11 4.88 -1.06
C ASP A 212 -0.76 5.87 -0.09
N CYS A 213 -0.36 7.11 -0.05
CA CYS A 213 -0.75 7.93 1.08
C CYS A 213 -1.35 9.29 0.78
N ARG A 214 -0.90 9.98 -0.23
CA ARG A 214 -1.48 11.28 -0.55
C ARG A 214 -2.76 11.18 -1.34
N HIS A 215 -2.98 10.03 -1.97
CA HIS A 215 -3.98 9.90 -3.00
C HIS A 215 -4.96 8.77 -2.76
N SER A 216 -4.66 7.82 -1.88
CA SER A 216 -5.59 6.75 -1.49
C SER A 216 -6.73 7.23 -0.59
N GLY A 217 -7.05 8.49 -0.67
CA GLY A 217 -8.17 9.03 0.07
C GLY A 217 -7.96 9.23 1.57
N THR A 218 -6.72 9.02 2.11
CA THR A 218 -6.51 9.28 3.53
C THR A 218 -6.80 10.73 3.91
N GLY A 219 -6.55 11.70 3.01
CA GLY A 219 -6.97 13.08 3.19
C GLY A 219 -8.48 13.28 3.06
N ARG A 220 -9.16 12.57 2.17
CA ARG A 220 -10.60 12.64 1.96
C ARG A 220 -11.37 11.61 2.77
N VAL A 221 -10.75 10.48 3.05
CA VAL A 221 -11.27 9.46 3.97
C VAL A 221 -11.39 10.00 5.39
N SER A 222 -10.43 10.80 5.86
CA SER A 222 -10.58 11.50 7.14
C SER A 222 -11.69 12.54 7.11
N TRP A 223 -11.97 13.14 5.97
CA TRP A 223 -13.12 14.07 5.79
C TRP A 223 -14.46 13.32 5.74
N CYS A 224 -14.51 12.14 5.13
CA CYS A 224 -15.73 11.33 5.12
C CYS A 224 -15.99 10.62 6.46
N ALA A 225 -14.97 10.45 7.30
CA ALA A 225 -15.10 9.83 8.63
C ALA A 225 -15.44 10.83 9.76
N HIS A 226 -15.46 12.14 9.49
CA HIS A 226 -16.00 13.14 10.42
C HIS A 226 -17.46 13.39 10.07
N PRO A 227 -18.41 12.95 10.91
CA PRO A 227 -19.73 13.54 10.89
C PRO A 227 -19.60 14.97 11.44
N ASP A 228 -20.01 15.96 10.69
CA ASP A 228 -20.44 17.24 11.25
C ASP A 228 -21.75 17.03 12.02
#